data_c7c7f6dadd6e7eb25f64f9e51a0fad4e
#
_entry.id   c7c7f6dadd6e7eb25f64f9e51a0fad4e
#
_cell.length_a   1.000
_cell.length_b   1.000
_cell.length_c   1.000
_cell.angle_alpha   90.00
_cell.angle_beta   90.00
_cell.angle_gamma   90.00
#
_symmetry.space_group_name_H-M   'P 1'
#
loop_
_entity.id
_entity.type
_entity.pdbx_description
1 polymer ?
#
loop_
_entity_poly.entity_id
_entity_poly.type
_entity_poly.pdbx_seq_one_letter_code
_entity_poly.pdbx_strand_id
1 'polypeptide(L)'
;MRVISVVSTKGGVGKTTIVANLGGLLADAGLRVLLLDLDSQPTLSSYYALSQKADVGAYEFIALNLTIPEQFISKTVIAGLDLILSNDDQGRLSLLLLHAPDGRLRLRNLLGILRPHYDLLLIDTQGARSVLLEMALLASDLALSPITPEMLAARELRRGTLKLLSELEPFSHLGVSPPPLRLLLNQVNANRVDSRMIIHGLRESFAKVTNISVLANVVPDRVVYLNAASLGLPAHRIEKRRSHQQRSPSARQTMQSLAIELFPQWREEISTLSRAWEESTRESF
;
A
#
# COMPACT_ATOMS: atom_id res chain seq x y z
N MET A 1 -10.42 6.82 -10.28
CA MET A 1 -9.57 6.52 -9.10
C MET A 1 -9.51 5.01 -8.91
N ARG A 2 -8.31 4.45 -8.86
CA ARG A 2 -8.05 3.06 -8.44
C ARG A 2 -7.92 3.02 -6.92
N VAL A 3 -8.37 1.93 -6.30
CA VAL A 3 -8.30 1.74 -4.83
C VAL A 3 -7.54 0.45 -4.54
N ILE A 4 -6.45 0.54 -3.78
CA ILE A 4 -5.65 -0.61 -3.38
C ILE A 4 -5.48 -0.61 -1.87
N SER A 5 -5.84 -1.70 -1.22
CA SER A 5 -5.50 -1.94 0.18
C SER A 5 -4.23 -2.79 0.28
N VAL A 6 -3.30 -2.35 1.12
CA VAL A 6 -2.10 -3.13 1.45
C VAL A 6 -2.37 -3.88 2.75
N VAL A 7 -2.49 -5.20 2.64
CA VAL A 7 -3.10 -6.04 3.66
C VAL A 7 -2.20 -7.20 4.09
N SER A 8 -2.24 -7.52 5.37
CA SER A 8 -1.66 -8.74 5.92
C SER A 8 -2.24 -8.98 7.31
N THR A 9 -2.50 -10.22 7.65
CA THR A 9 -2.85 -10.62 9.01
C THR A 9 -1.61 -10.85 9.89
N LYS A 10 -0.41 -10.63 9.33
CA LYS A 10 0.88 -10.67 10.04
C LYS A 10 1.44 -9.25 10.17
N GLY A 11 1.93 -8.89 11.36
CA GLY A 11 2.66 -7.65 11.60
C GLY A 11 4.09 -7.68 11.04
N GLY A 12 4.71 -6.52 10.83
CA GLY A 12 6.12 -6.41 10.47
C GLY A 12 6.50 -6.79 9.04
N VAL A 13 5.55 -7.08 8.16
CA VAL A 13 5.82 -7.47 6.76
C VAL A 13 6.07 -6.28 5.83
N GLY A 14 6.05 -5.05 6.34
CA GLY A 14 6.38 -3.82 5.61
C GLY A 14 5.22 -3.19 4.84
N LYS A 15 3.96 -3.36 5.27
CA LYS A 15 2.79 -2.72 4.64
C LYS A 15 2.94 -1.22 4.49
N THR A 16 3.12 -0.52 5.61
CA THR A 16 3.31 0.94 5.66
C THR A 16 4.46 1.41 4.78
N THR A 17 5.59 0.70 4.80
CA THR A 17 6.74 0.99 3.95
C THR A 17 6.40 0.92 2.47
N ILE A 18 5.63 -0.10 2.05
CA ILE A 18 5.19 -0.24 0.66
C ILE A 18 4.21 0.86 0.30
N VAL A 19 3.20 1.14 1.14
CA VAL A 19 2.22 2.23 0.90
C VAL A 19 2.92 3.57 0.72
N ALA A 20 3.79 3.94 1.66
CA ALA A 20 4.51 5.20 1.60
C ALA A 20 5.37 5.30 0.33
N ASN A 21 6.25 4.32 0.10
CA ASN A 21 7.20 4.40 -1.02
C ASN A 21 6.53 4.30 -2.40
N LEU A 22 5.47 3.50 -2.53
CA LEU A 22 4.70 3.39 -3.78
C LEU A 22 3.91 4.68 -4.02
N GLY A 23 3.25 5.21 -2.97
CA GLY A 23 2.50 6.46 -3.05
C GLY A 23 3.39 7.64 -3.42
N GLY A 24 4.54 7.80 -2.76
CA GLY A 24 5.49 8.87 -3.06
C GLY A 24 6.08 8.77 -4.47
N LEU A 25 6.37 7.56 -4.96
CA LEU A 25 6.84 7.37 -6.34
C LEU A 25 5.79 7.78 -7.37
N LEU A 26 4.55 7.36 -7.17
CA LEU A 26 3.46 7.62 -8.11
C LEU A 26 3.05 9.10 -8.12
N ALA A 27 3.12 9.77 -6.97
CA ALA A 27 2.96 11.22 -6.90
C ALA A 27 4.07 11.95 -7.67
N ASP A 28 5.33 11.53 -7.53
CA ASP A 28 6.45 12.07 -8.31
C ASP A 28 6.33 11.79 -9.80
N ALA A 29 5.62 10.74 -10.19
CA ALA A 29 5.26 10.45 -11.59
C ALA A 29 4.09 11.31 -12.12
N GLY A 30 3.57 12.24 -11.31
CA GLY A 30 2.53 13.20 -11.71
C GLY A 30 1.11 12.73 -11.43
N LEU A 31 0.90 11.64 -10.71
CA LEU A 31 -0.44 11.16 -10.33
C LEU A 31 -0.92 11.85 -9.06
N ARG A 32 -2.24 12.03 -8.94
CA ARG A 32 -2.89 12.50 -7.71
C ARG A 32 -3.14 11.31 -6.80
N VAL A 33 -2.32 11.19 -5.76
CA VAL A 33 -2.33 10.02 -4.84
C VAL A 33 -2.84 10.42 -3.48
N LEU A 34 -3.80 9.65 -2.98
CA LEU A 34 -4.28 9.75 -1.60
C LEU A 34 -3.82 8.51 -0.83
N LEU A 35 -3.26 8.73 0.35
CA LEU A 35 -2.97 7.69 1.33
C LEU A 35 -4.06 7.72 2.40
N LEU A 36 -4.51 6.55 2.86
CA LEU A 36 -5.42 6.40 3.99
C LEU A 36 -4.79 5.48 5.02
N ASP A 37 -4.52 6.01 6.21
CA ASP A 37 -3.99 5.26 7.34
C ASP A 37 -5.14 4.73 8.21
N LEU A 38 -5.31 3.41 8.24
CA LEU A 38 -6.30 2.71 9.08
C LEU A 38 -5.64 1.91 10.20
N ASP A 39 -4.34 2.06 10.43
CA ASP A 39 -3.68 1.43 11.56
C ASP A 39 -3.88 2.26 12.83
N SER A 40 -4.24 1.61 13.94
CA SER A 40 -4.31 2.26 15.25
C SER A 40 -2.93 2.75 15.74
N GLN A 41 -1.86 2.16 15.21
CA GLN A 41 -0.50 2.69 15.36
C GLN A 41 -0.17 3.54 14.12
N PRO A 42 -0.32 4.87 14.18
CA PRO A 42 -0.35 5.76 13.01
C PRO A 42 1.04 5.97 12.37
N THR A 43 1.66 4.87 11.93
CA THR A 43 3.01 4.89 11.34
C THR A 43 3.01 5.61 9.98
N LEU A 44 2.01 5.37 9.13
CA LEU A 44 1.89 6.08 7.85
C LEU A 44 1.59 7.56 8.08
N SER A 45 0.76 7.88 9.06
CA SER A 45 0.37 9.25 9.43
C SER A 45 1.57 10.12 9.87
N SER A 46 2.62 9.49 10.37
CA SER A 46 3.86 10.17 10.78
C SER A 46 5.00 10.05 9.75
N TYR A 47 4.76 9.36 8.64
CA TYR A 47 5.82 9.08 7.66
C TYR A 47 6.28 10.33 6.92
N TYR A 48 5.34 11.16 6.48
CA TYR A 48 5.64 12.37 5.71
C TYR A 48 5.37 13.64 6.51
N ALA A 49 6.20 14.65 6.34
CA ALA A 49 5.91 15.99 6.85
C ALA A 49 4.66 16.54 6.12
N LEU A 50 3.84 17.26 6.87
CA LEU A 50 2.63 17.90 6.35
C LEU A 50 2.90 19.38 6.07
N SER A 51 2.47 19.86 4.90
CA SER A 51 2.40 21.28 4.57
C SER A 51 1.11 21.91 5.10
N GLN A 52 0.03 21.11 5.19
CA GLN A 52 -1.25 21.50 5.78
C GLN A 52 -1.87 20.29 6.46
N LYS A 53 -2.16 20.41 7.76
CA LYS A 53 -2.87 19.39 8.53
C LYS A 53 -4.37 19.68 8.53
N ALA A 54 -5.18 18.66 8.24
CA ALA A 54 -6.63 18.73 8.39
C ALA A 54 -7.06 18.69 9.86
N ASP A 55 -8.26 19.19 10.15
CA ASP A 55 -8.79 19.28 11.53
C ASP A 55 -9.12 17.91 12.11
N VAL A 56 -9.54 16.96 11.26
CA VAL A 56 -9.95 15.61 11.65
C VAL A 56 -9.28 14.57 10.75
N GLY A 57 -9.54 13.27 11.00
CA GLY A 57 -8.86 12.18 10.29
C GLY A 57 -9.79 11.06 9.85
N ALA A 58 -9.24 9.85 9.78
CA ALA A 58 -9.93 8.65 9.31
C ALA A 58 -11.14 8.29 10.18
N TYR A 59 -11.07 8.56 11.49
CA TYR A 59 -12.18 8.27 12.38
C TYR A 59 -13.43 9.08 11.99
N GLU A 60 -13.34 10.41 11.95
CA GLU A 60 -14.48 11.25 11.63
C GLU A 60 -14.94 11.09 10.19
N PHE A 61 -14.00 10.97 9.24
CA PHE A 61 -14.33 10.69 7.85
C PHE A 61 -15.26 9.48 7.73
N ILE A 62 -14.90 8.37 8.38
CA ILE A 62 -15.64 7.10 8.26
C ILE A 62 -16.82 7.05 9.24
N ALA A 63 -16.63 7.45 10.51
CA ALA A 63 -17.67 7.35 11.53
C ALA A 63 -18.84 8.31 11.29
N LEU A 64 -18.54 9.53 10.86
CA LEU A 64 -19.51 10.61 10.68
C LEU A 64 -19.94 10.79 9.22
N ASN A 65 -19.41 9.97 8.29
CA ASN A 65 -19.67 10.08 6.85
C ASN A 65 -19.40 11.50 6.30
N LEU A 66 -18.25 12.08 6.64
CA LEU A 66 -17.89 13.42 6.17
C LEU A 66 -17.79 13.47 4.65
N THR A 67 -18.29 14.58 4.07
CA THR A 67 -18.36 14.75 2.61
C THR A 67 -17.51 15.90 2.08
N ILE A 68 -16.88 16.69 2.97
CA ILE A 68 -16.05 17.84 2.61
C ILE A 68 -14.57 17.44 2.76
N PRO A 69 -13.84 17.18 1.66
CA PRO A 69 -12.47 16.63 1.70
C PRO A 69 -11.50 17.49 2.51
N GLU A 70 -11.63 18.81 2.47
CA GLU A 70 -10.76 19.76 3.15
C GLU A 70 -10.75 19.59 4.68
N GLN A 71 -11.79 18.98 5.25
CA GLN A 71 -11.89 18.77 6.68
C GLN A 71 -10.99 17.63 7.17
N PHE A 72 -10.79 16.58 6.35
CA PHE A 72 -10.12 15.34 6.78
C PHE A 72 -8.89 14.95 5.92
N ILE A 73 -8.62 15.65 4.81
CA ILE A 73 -7.45 15.39 3.98
C ILE A 73 -6.34 16.38 4.29
N SER A 74 -5.23 15.86 4.80
CA SER A 74 -4.00 16.62 5.04
C SER A 74 -3.13 16.64 3.79
N LYS A 75 -2.44 17.75 3.53
CA LYS A 75 -1.48 17.90 2.44
C LYS A 75 -0.08 17.57 2.94
N THR A 76 0.63 16.69 2.23
CA THR A 76 2.05 16.44 2.52
C THR A 76 2.93 17.50 1.84
N VAL A 77 4.22 17.50 2.17
CA VAL A 77 5.24 18.32 1.48
C VAL A 77 5.58 17.79 0.07
N ILE A 78 5.05 16.63 -0.31
CA ILE A 78 5.24 16.04 -1.63
C ILE A 78 4.05 16.42 -2.50
N ALA A 79 4.32 17.13 -3.58
CA ALA A 79 3.28 17.53 -4.53
C ALA A 79 2.54 16.30 -5.08
N GLY A 80 1.21 16.37 -5.13
CA GLY A 80 0.38 15.26 -5.61
C GLY A 80 0.17 14.11 -4.61
N LEU A 81 0.73 14.19 -3.40
CA LEU A 81 0.56 13.19 -2.33
C LEU A 81 -0.17 13.78 -1.14
N ASP A 82 -1.38 13.31 -0.91
CA ASP A 82 -2.20 13.72 0.23
C ASP A 82 -2.44 12.53 1.18
N LEU A 83 -2.88 12.82 2.40
CA LEU A 83 -2.99 11.82 3.47
C LEU A 83 -4.22 12.07 4.35
N ILE A 84 -5.02 11.02 4.55
CA ILE A 84 -6.00 10.94 5.62
C ILE A 84 -5.32 10.27 6.81
N LEU A 85 -5.15 11.04 7.89
CA LEU A 85 -4.43 10.60 9.08
C LEU A 85 -5.25 9.61 9.90
N SER A 86 -4.61 8.59 10.46
CA SER A 86 -5.20 7.79 11.52
C SER A 86 -5.26 8.61 12.81
N ASN A 87 -6.43 8.63 13.44
CA ASN A 87 -6.68 9.36 14.68
C ASN A 87 -7.61 8.58 15.65
N ASP A 88 -7.68 7.26 15.48
CA ASP A 88 -8.47 6.34 16.33
C ASP A 88 -7.56 5.44 17.17
N ASP A 89 -6.78 6.04 18.06
CA ASP A 89 -5.86 5.37 18.98
C ASP A 89 -6.57 4.42 19.97
N GLN A 90 -7.85 4.64 20.22
CA GLN A 90 -8.68 3.82 21.11
C GLN A 90 -9.43 2.69 20.38
N GLY A 91 -9.35 2.60 19.05
CA GLY A 91 -10.04 1.56 18.26
C GLY A 91 -11.56 1.66 18.25
N ARG A 92 -12.14 2.84 18.54
CA ARG A 92 -13.59 3.09 18.59
C ARG A 92 -14.28 2.85 17.26
N LEU A 93 -13.58 3.14 16.15
CA LEU A 93 -14.11 2.94 14.80
C LEU A 93 -14.44 1.47 14.55
N SER A 94 -13.60 0.56 15.01
CA SER A 94 -13.86 -0.89 14.90
C SER A 94 -15.17 -1.29 15.56
N LEU A 95 -15.42 -0.81 16.78
CA LEU A 95 -16.65 -1.09 17.52
C LEU A 95 -17.87 -0.50 16.81
N LEU A 96 -17.77 0.77 16.36
CA LEU A 96 -18.83 1.43 15.61
C LEU A 96 -19.20 0.64 14.36
N LEU A 97 -18.20 0.25 13.56
CA LEU A 97 -18.43 -0.48 12.29
C LEU A 97 -19.02 -1.87 12.49
N LEU A 98 -18.71 -2.56 13.60
CA LEU A 98 -19.30 -3.85 13.92
C LEU A 98 -20.81 -3.76 14.15
N HIS A 99 -21.30 -2.65 14.70
CA HIS A 99 -22.70 -2.42 15.01
C HIS A 99 -23.46 -1.63 13.93
N ALA A 100 -22.74 -1.00 12.98
CA ALA A 100 -23.38 -0.24 11.91
C ALA A 100 -23.92 -1.19 10.82
N PRO A 101 -25.16 -0.96 10.31
CA PRO A 101 -25.75 -1.79 9.25
C PRO A 101 -24.91 -1.86 7.98
N ASP A 102 -24.21 -0.78 7.62
CA ASP A 102 -23.35 -0.65 6.45
C ASP A 102 -21.87 -0.82 6.79
N GLY A 103 -21.50 -1.12 8.03
CA GLY A 103 -20.15 -0.98 8.58
C GLY A 103 -19.02 -1.44 7.66
N ARG A 104 -19.07 -2.67 7.13
CA ARG A 104 -18.06 -3.21 6.22
C ARG A 104 -18.07 -2.55 4.83
N LEU A 105 -19.17 -1.95 4.41
CA LEU A 105 -19.32 -1.31 3.10
C LEU A 105 -19.16 0.22 3.18
N ARG A 106 -19.03 0.78 4.38
CA ARG A 106 -19.07 2.22 4.61
C ARG A 106 -18.00 2.97 3.82
N LEU A 107 -16.75 2.54 3.88
CA LEU A 107 -15.68 3.17 3.10
C LEU A 107 -15.96 3.12 1.59
N ARG A 108 -16.43 1.97 1.07
CA ARG A 108 -16.81 1.83 -0.34
C ARG A 108 -17.85 2.88 -0.75
N ASN A 109 -18.85 3.13 0.10
CA ASN A 109 -19.90 4.10 -0.15
C ASN A 109 -19.35 5.55 -0.15
N LEU A 110 -18.33 5.83 0.66
CA LEU A 110 -17.68 7.14 0.74
C LEU A 110 -16.71 7.44 -0.42
N LEU A 111 -16.24 6.45 -1.15
CA LEU A 111 -15.25 6.65 -2.23
C LEU A 111 -15.73 7.59 -3.34
N GLY A 112 -17.05 7.75 -3.52
CA GLY A 112 -17.62 8.66 -4.51
C GLY A 112 -17.13 10.10 -4.36
N ILE A 113 -16.89 10.54 -3.12
CA ILE A 113 -16.42 11.89 -2.77
C ILE A 113 -14.98 12.11 -3.21
N LEU A 114 -14.15 11.06 -3.15
CA LEU A 114 -12.71 11.11 -3.42
C LEU A 114 -12.38 10.93 -4.92
N ARG A 115 -13.23 10.19 -5.65
CA ARG A 115 -12.98 9.81 -7.06
C ARG A 115 -12.68 10.98 -8.01
N PRO A 116 -13.31 12.16 -7.90
CA PRO A 116 -13.02 13.30 -8.80
C PRO A 116 -11.63 13.91 -8.56
N HIS A 117 -11.08 13.75 -7.37
CA HIS A 117 -9.88 14.45 -6.91
C HIS A 117 -8.59 13.63 -7.08
N TYR A 118 -8.68 12.28 -7.08
CA TYR A 118 -7.51 11.40 -7.04
C TYR A 118 -7.54 10.35 -8.13
N ASP A 119 -6.37 9.95 -8.59
CA ASP A 119 -6.15 8.87 -9.55
C ASP A 119 -5.98 7.52 -8.81
N LEU A 120 -5.37 7.57 -7.61
CA LEU A 120 -5.09 6.40 -6.78
C LEU A 120 -5.38 6.69 -5.31
N LEU A 121 -6.02 5.72 -4.64
CA LEU A 121 -6.09 5.60 -3.19
C LEU A 121 -5.31 4.36 -2.74
N LEU A 122 -4.33 4.54 -1.86
CA LEU A 122 -3.62 3.47 -1.17
C LEU A 122 -4.05 3.43 0.29
N ILE A 123 -4.52 2.28 0.75
CA ILE A 123 -5.00 2.09 2.12
C ILE A 123 -3.98 1.25 2.89
N ASP A 124 -3.39 1.81 3.93
CA ASP A 124 -2.58 1.08 4.91
C ASP A 124 -3.46 0.49 6.00
N THR A 125 -3.22 -0.77 6.35
CA THR A 125 -4.05 -1.50 7.31
C THR A 125 -3.21 -2.08 8.43
N GLN A 126 -3.81 -2.28 9.58
CA GLN A 126 -3.13 -2.95 10.70
C GLN A 126 -2.75 -4.41 10.38
N GLY A 127 -1.75 -4.93 11.08
CA GLY A 127 -1.24 -6.30 10.92
C GLY A 127 -2.06 -7.36 11.64
N ALA A 128 -3.39 -7.18 11.72
CA ALA A 128 -4.29 -8.11 12.40
C ALA A 128 -5.64 -8.16 11.69
N ARG A 129 -6.37 -9.24 11.91
CA ARG A 129 -7.75 -9.34 11.43
C ARG A 129 -8.64 -8.36 12.21
N SER A 130 -9.40 -7.54 11.49
CA SER A 130 -10.32 -6.57 12.05
C SER A 130 -11.42 -6.20 11.04
N VAL A 131 -12.50 -5.61 11.51
CA VAL A 131 -13.56 -5.06 10.64
C VAL A 131 -13.03 -3.94 9.74
N LEU A 132 -12.00 -3.18 10.18
CA LEU A 132 -11.34 -2.17 9.36
C LEU A 132 -10.63 -2.81 8.15
N LEU A 133 -9.96 -3.95 8.37
CA LEU A 133 -9.33 -4.71 7.29
C LEU A 133 -10.37 -5.26 6.30
N GLU A 134 -11.50 -5.77 6.82
CA GLU A 134 -12.63 -6.26 6.00
C GLU A 134 -13.23 -5.12 5.17
N MET A 135 -13.46 -3.95 5.79
CA MET A 135 -13.95 -2.73 5.12
C MET A 135 -12.98 -2.24 4.04
N ALA A 136 -11.68 -2.21 4.31
CA ALA A 136 -10.66 -1.80 3.35
C ALA A 136 -10.64 -2.74 2.13
N LEU A 137 -10.71 -4.06 2.36
CA LEU A 137 -10.79 -5.06 1.28
C LEU A 137 -12.03 -4.85 0.41
N LEU A 138 -13.22 -4.72 1.00
CA LEU A 138 -14.47 -4.54 0.25
C LEU A 138 -14.58 -3.19 -0.47
N ALA A 139 -13.76 -2.21 -0.08
CA ALA A 139 -13.65 -0.92 -0.77
C ALA A 139 -12.65 -0.94 -1.94
N SER A 140 -11.82 -1.98 -2.06
CA SER A 140 -10.66 -1.99 -2.96
C SER A 140 -10.93 -2.69 -4.29
N ASP A 141 -10.27 -2.21 -5.35
CA ASP A 141 -10.20 -2.85 -6.66
C ASP A 141 -9.14 -3.96 -6.70
N LEU A 142 -8.16 -3.88 -5.79
CA LEU A 142 -7.03 -4.79 -5.67
C LEU A 142 -6.54 -4.85 -4.23
N ALA A 143 -6.21 -6.03 -3.73
CA ALA A 143 -5.47 -6.22 -2.49
C ALA A 143 -4.00 -6.56 -2.80
N LEU A 144 -3.07 -5.85 -2.16
CA LEU A 144 -1.63 -6.12 -2.21
C LEU A 144 -1.18 -6.67 -0.86
N SER A 145 -0.63 -7.88 -0.84
CA SER A 145 -0.15 -8.49 0.40
C SER A 145 1.36 -8.68 0.38
N PRO A 146 2.12 -7.87 1.13
CA PRO A 146 3.52 -8.11 1.34
C PRO A 146 3.73 -9.40 2.16
N ILE A 147 4.70 -10.22 1.74
CA ILE A 147 5.07 -11.48 2.39
C ILE A 147 6.58 -11.53 2.52
N THR A 148 7.07 -11.80 3.72
CA THR A 148 8.48 -12.12 3.95
C THR A 148 8.78 -13.55 3.49
N PRO A 149 9.93 -13.83 2.84
CA PRO A 149 10.29 -15.18 2.37
C PRO A 149 10.75 -16.07 3.53
N GLU A 150 9.81 -16.41 4.41
CA GLU A 150 9.99 -17.28 5.56
C GLU A 150 9.31 -18.63 5.33
N MET A 151 9.81 -19.70 5.98
CA MET A 151 9.32 -21.06 5.78
C MET A 151 7.82 -21.22 6.07
N LEU A 152 7.27 -20.45 7.01
CA LEU A 152 5.85 -20.51 7.38
C LEU A 152 4.97 -19.53 6.62
N ALA A 153 5.54 -18.69 5.74
CA ALA A 153 4.82 -17.62 5.08
C ALA A 153 3.57 -18.09 4.30
N ALA A 154 3.68 -19.17 3.53
CA ALA A 154 2.53 -19.72 2.78
C ALA A 154 1.42 -20.22 3.70
N ARG A 155 1.77 -20.83 4.84
CA ARG A 155 0.81 -21.32 5.83
C ARG A 155 0.10 -20.17 6.54
N GLU A 156 0.84 -19.15 6.94
CA GLU A 156 0.31 -17.95 7.59
C GLU A 156 -0.62 -17.18 6.64
N LEU A 157 -0.22 -17.01 5.38
CA LEU A 157 -1.06 -16.41 4.35
C LEU A 157 -2.38 -17.16 4.18
N ARG A 158 -2.35 -18.49 4.05
CA ARG A 158 -3.56 -19.32 3.91
C ARG A 158 -4.47 -19.22 5.12
N ARG A 159 -3.93 -19.30 6.34
CA ARG A 159 -4.70 -19.22 7.58
C ARG A 159 -5.25 -17.85 7.90
N GLY A 160 -4.54 -16.80 7.46
CA GLY A 160 -4.89 -15.41 7.69
C GLY A 160 -5.62 -14.78 6.49
N THR A 161 -4.86 -14.17 5.59
CA THR A 161 -5.41 -13.32 4.51
C THR A 161 -6.34 -14.07 3.55
N LEU A 162 -5.99 -15.32 3.14
CA LEU A 162 -6.84 -16.06 2.21
C LEU A 162 -8.14 -16.53 2.87
N LYS A 163 -8.08 -16.96 4.12
CA LYS A 163 -9.28 -17.30 4.88
C LYS A 163 -10.19 -16.08 5.03
N LEU A 164 -9.63 -14.92 5.33
CA LEU A 164 -10.38 -13.67 5.40
C LEU A 164 -11.10 -13.35 4.09
N LEU A 165 -10.39 -13.41 2.95
CA LEU A 165 -11.01 -13.19 1.64
C LEU A 165 -12.15 -14.15 1.36
N SER A 166 -12.00 -15.45 1.69
CA SER A 166 -13.08 -16.44 1.51
C SER A 166 -14.30 -16.17 2.40
N GLU A 167 -14.10 -15.60 3.58
CA GLU A 167 -15.21 -15.21 4.47
C GLU A 167 -15.94 -13.94 4.01
N LEU A 168 -15.32 -13.16 3.12
CA LEU A 168 -15.94 -12.00 2.47
C LEU A 168 -16.71 -12.35 1.18
N GLU A 169 -16.57 -13.58 0.65
CA GLU A 169 -17.28 -14.01 -0.56
C GLU A 169 -18.81 -13.82 -0.50
N PRO A 170 -19.52 -14.00 0.64
CA PRO A 170 -20.95 -13.76 0.72
C PRO A 170 -21.37 -12.33 0.34
N PHE A 171 -20.49 -11.34 0.43
CA PHE A 171 -20.78 -9.97 0.00
C PHE A 171 -21.01 -9.86 -1.53
N SER A 172 -20.59 -10.87 -2.29
CA SER A 172 -20.88 -10.96 -3.74
C SER A 172 -22.37 -10.97 -4.05
N HIS A 173 -23.20 -11.51 -3.14
CA HIS A 173 -24.67 -11.45 -3.26
C HIS A 173 -25.21 -10.02 -3.12
N LEU A 174 -24.44 -9.11 -2.53
CA LEU A 174 -24.75 -7.68 -2.45
C LEU A 174 -24.08 -6.86 -3.57
N GLY A 175 -23.51 -7.53 -4.59
CA GLY A 175 -22.81 -6.88 -5.70
C GLY A 175 -21.40 -6.38 -5.35
N VAL A 176 -20.82 -6.84 -4.24
CA VAL A 176 -19.47 -6.44 -3.79
C VAL A 176 -18.63 -7.69 -3.59
N SER A 177 -17.82 -8.03 -4.58
CA SER A 177 -16.89 -9.16 -4.47
C SER A 177 -15.57 -8.75 -3.79
N PRO A 178 -14.94 -9.67 -3.04
CA PRO A 178 -13.58 -9.48 -2.57
C PRO A 178 -12.63 -9.17 -3.73
N PRO A 179 -11.64 -8.29 -3.54
CA PRO A 179 -10.73 -7.92 -4.61
C PRO A 179 -9.76 -9.07 -4.96
N PRO A 180 -9.22 -9.12 -6.18
CA PRO A 180 -8.10 -9.98 -6.50
C PRO A 180 -6.89 -9.65 -5.61
N LEU A 181 -6.10 -10.67 -5.27
CA LEU A 181 -4.94 -10.56 -4.38
C LEU A 181 -3.63 -10.65 -5.18
N ARG A 182 -2.76 -9.68 -5.00
CA ARG A 182 -1.36 -9.72 -5.46
C ARG A 182 -0.43 -9.92 -4.28
N LEU A 183 0.41 -10.95 -4.35
CA LEU A 183 1.39 -11.29 -3.34
C LEU A 183 2.73 -10.64 -3.72
N LEU A 184 3.24 -9.77 -2.86
CA LEU A 184 4.53 -9.10 -3.03
C LEU A 184 5.56 -9.71 -2.09
N LEU A 185 6.62 -10.30 -2.65
CA LEU A 185 7.75 -10.77 -1.85
C LEU A 185 8.54 -9.56 -1.36
N ASN A 186 8.51 -9.32 -0.07
CA ASN A 186 9.13 -8.18 0.60
C ASN A 186 10.23 -8.62 1.58
N GLN A 187 11.18 -7.74 1.86
CA GLN A 187 12.32 -8.01 2.74
C GLN A 187 13.15 -9.23 2.26
N VAL A 188 13.32 -9.34 0.94
CA VAL A 188 14.03 -10.46 0.32
C VAL A 188 15.52 -10.30 0.50
N ASN A 189 16.15 -11.26 1.19
CA ASN A 189 17.60 -11.35 1.25
C ASN A 189 18.12 -12.26 0.12
N ALA A 190 18.67 -11.64 -0.93
CA ALA A 190 19.15 -12.36 -2.11
C ALA A 190 20.34 -13.32 -1.84
N ASN A 191 21.02 -13.15 -0.71
CA ASN A 191 22.17 -13.98 -0.34
C ASN A 191 21.76 -15.29 0.34
N ARG A 192 20.49 -15.41 0.80
CA ARG A 192 19.99 -16.63 1.43
C ARG A 192 19.47 -17.61 0.38
N VAL A 193 20.06 -18.80 0.31
CA VAL A 193 19.62 -19.90 -0.57
C VAL A 193 18.16 -20.26 -0.28
N ASP A 194 17.80 -20.33 1.00
CA ASP A 194 16.44 -20.65 1.47
C ASP A 194 15.40 -19.69 0.91
N SER A 195 15.72 -18.39 0.80
CA SER A 195 14.79 -17.39 0.25
C SER A 195 14.40 -17.73 -1.21
N ARG A 196 15.32 -18.21 -2.03
CA ARG A 196 15.03 -18.57 -3.43
C ARG A 196 14.12 -19.78 -3.53
N MET A 197 14.34 -20.80 -2.70
CA MET A 197 13.48 -22.00 -2.64
C MET A 197 12.06 -21.64 -2.16
N ILE A 198 11.95 -20.81 -1.13
CA ILE A 198 10.66 -20.35 -0.61
C ILE A 198 9.91 -19.52 -1.66
N ILE A 199 10.60 -18.61 -2.36
CA ILE A 199 10.02 -17.81 -3.46
C ILE A 199 9.48 -18.71 -4.56
N HIS A 200 10.26 -19.70 -4.98
CA HIS A 200 9.83 -20.66 -6.00
C HIS A 200 8.60 -21.46 -5.55
N GLY A 201 8.63 -22.03 -4.35
CA GLY A 201 7.51 -22.75 -3.77
C GLY A 201 6.23 -21.93 -3.59
N LEU A 202 6.36 -20.63 -3.24
CA LEU A 202 5.22 -19.71 -3.18
C LEU A 202 4.63 -19.49 -4.58
N ARG A 203 5.46 -19.23 -5.60
CA ARG A 203 5.00 -19.05 -6.98
C ARG A 203 4.29 -20.28 -7.50
N GLU A 204 4.84 -21.48 -7.30
CA GLU A 204 4.20 -22.75 -7.68
C GLU A 204 2.87 -22.98 -6.93
N SER A 205 2.85 -22.70 -5.62
CA SER A 205 1.66 -22.92 -4.78
C SER A 205 0.47 -22.07 -5.19
N PHE A 206 0.69 -20.91 -5.80
CA PHE A 206 -0.36 -19.97 -6.21
C PHE A 206 -0.52 -19.83 -7.73
N ALA A 207 0.29 -20.52 -8.55
CA ALA A 207 0.26 -20.44 -10.01
C ALA A 207 -1.12 -20.79 -10.62
N LYS A 208 -1.89 -21.65 -9.95
CA LYS A 208 -3.19 -22.14 -10.43
C LYS A 208 -4.39 -21.64 -9.61
N VAL A 209 -4.15 -20.71 -8.67
CA VAL A 209 -5.22 -20.19 -7.81
C VAL A 209 -5.86 -18.99 -8.49
N THR A 210 -7.16 -19.08 -8.75
CA THR A 210 -7.93 -17.99 -9.36
C THR A 210 -7.90 -16.75 -8.43
N ASN A 211 -7.81 -15.56 -9.02
CA ASN A 211 -7.79 -14.27 -8.32
C ASN A 211 -6.58 -14.02 -7.40
N ILE A 212 -5.59 -14.93 -7.37
CA ILE A 212 -4.34 -14.73 -6.62
C ILE A 212 -3.17 -14.85 -7.56
N SER A 213 -2.23 -13.93 -7.50
CA SER A 213 -0.96 -14.06 -8.22
C SER A 213 0.21 -13.51 -7.40
N VAL A 214 1.38 -14.10 -7.60
CA VAL A 214 2.64 -13.63 -7.02
C VAL A 214 3.30 -12.70 -8.02
N LEU A 215 3.63 -11.48 -7.58
CA LEU A 215 4.31 -10.51 -8.43
C LEU A 215 5.70 -11.00 -8.83
N ALA A 216 6.13 -10.64 -10.05
CA ALA A 216 7.46 -10.95 -10.55
C ALA A 216 8.52 -10.15 -9.81
N ASN A 217 8.22 -8.87 -9.53
CA ASN A 217 9.11 -8.00 -8.78
C ASN A 217 9.13 -8.35 -7.29
N VAL A 218 10.29 -8.16 -6.67
CA VAL A 218 10.51 -8.37 -5.25
C VAL A 218 11.12 -7.11 -4.64
N VAL A 219 10.85 -6.86 -3.37
CA VAL A 219 11.48 -5.77 -2.62
C VAL A 219 12.58 -6.34 -1.74
N PRO A 220 13.84 -5.98 -1.96
CA PRO A 220 14.95 -6.47 -1.17
C PRO A 220 14.93 -5.87 0.25
N ASP A 221 15.46 -6.64 1.20
CA ASP A 221 15.72 -6.16 2.56
C ASP A 221 16.88 -5.16 2.54
N ARG A 222 16.58 -3.87 2.81
CA ARG A 222 17.56 -2.80 2.67
C ARG A 222 17.32 -1.65 3.65
N VAL A 223 18.41 -1.15 4.19
CA VAL A 223 18.45 -0.01 5.14
C VAL A 223 17.87 1.28 4.54
N VAL A 224 17.93 1.45 3.21
CA VAL A 224 17.38 2.66 2.55
C VAL A 224 15.92 2.91 2.87
N TYR A 225 15.11 1.87 3.06
CA TYR A 225 13.69 2.02 3.42
C TYR A 225 13.50 2.52 4.87
N LEU A 226 14.39 2.14 5.78
CA LEU A 226 14.41 2.66 7.14
C LEU A 226 14.86 4.13 7.16
N ASN A 227 15.92 4.43 6.42
CA ASN A 227 16.42 5.81 6.27
C ASN A 227 15.35 6.71 5.64
N ALA A 228 14.59 6.19 4.66
CA ALA A 228 13.50 6.92 4.02
C ALA A 228 12.42 7.32 5.03
N ALA A 229 11.99 6.39 5.88
CA ALA A 229 11.02 6.67 6.93
C ALA A 229 11.55 7.72 7.94
N SER A 230 12.81 7.60 8.34
CA SER A 230 13.44 8.57 9.27
C SER A 230 13.59 9.98 8.69
N LEU A 231 13.73 10.09 7.37
CA LEU A 231 13.87 11.37 6.67
C LEU A 231 12.53 11.94 6.19
N GLY A 232 11.44 11.21 6.33
CA GLY A 232 10.14 11.62 5.80
C GLY A 232 10.11 11.73 4.27
N LEU A 233 10.90 10.90 3.57
CA LEU A 233 11.03 10.91 2.11
C LEU A 233 10.80 9.52 1.52
N PRO A 234 10.31 9.41 0.29
CA PRO A 234 10.26 8.11 -0.38
C PRO A 234 11.67 7.64 -0.78
N ALA A 235 11.95 6.35 -0.62
CA ALA A 235 13.27 5.76 -0.79
C ALA A 235 13.88 5.99 -2.20
N HIS A 236 13.06 6.12 -3.24
CA HIS A 236 13.51 6.39 -4.60
C HIS A 236 14.15 7.79 -4.75
N ARG A 237 13.80 8.75 -3.89
CA ARG A 237 14.45 10.08 -3.85
C ARG A 237 15.82 10.01 -3.18
N ILE A 238 16.02 9.07 -2.24
CA ILE A 238 17.28 8.87 -1.52
C ILE A 238 18.26 8.06 -2.37
N GLU A 239 17.81 6.94 -2.93
CA GLU A 239 18.65 6.06 -3.72
C GLU A 239 18.18 5.98 -5.17
N LYS A 240 18.72 6.90 -5.97
CA LYS A 240 18.37 7.05 -7.40
C LYS A 240 19.06 5.99 -8.29
N ARG A 241 20.29 5.61 -7.96
CA ARG A 241 21.13 4.71 -8.76
C ARG A 241 21.69 3.58 -7.90
N ARG A 242 21.92 2.43 -8.54
CA ARG A 242 22.59 1.31 -7.90
C ARG A 242 24.09 1.62 -7.74
N SER A 243 24.64 1.42 -6.55
CA SER A 243 26.09 1.45 -6.33
C SER A 243 26.77 0.27 -7.03
N HIS A 244 28.01 0.45 -7.49
CA HIS A 244 28.81 -0.61 -8.13
C HIS A 244 29.00 -1.86 -7.25
N GLN A 245 28.96 -1.71 -5.94
CA GLN A 245 29.10 -2.81 -4.97
C GLN A 245 27.79 -3.53 -4.66
N GLN A 246 26.65 -3.01 -5.10
CA GLN A 246 25.34 -3.60 -4.82
C GLN A 246 24.93 -4.62 -5.87
N ARG A 247 24.47 -5.80 -5.43
CA ARG A 247 23.90 -6.82 -6.30
C ARG A 247 22.41 -6.60 -6.59
N SER A 248 21.66 -5.98 -5.64
CA SER A 248 20.23 -5.69 -5.80
C SER A 248 20.00 -4.38 -6.56
N PRO A 249 18.85 -4.21 -7.23
CA PRO A 249 18.44 -2.95 -7.84
C PRO A 249 18.40 -1.80 -6.80
N SER A 250 18.53 -0.54 -7.24
CA SER A 250 18.31 0.61 -6.36
C SER A 250 16.85 0.66 -5.87
N ALA A 251 16.59 1.43 -4.80
CA ALA A 251 15.23 1.63 -4.31
C ALA A 251 14.33 2.21 -5.41
N ARG A 252 14.86 3.13 -6.23
CA ARG A 252 14.16 3.67 -7.40
C ARG A 252 13.79 2.59 -8.39
N GLN A 253 14.75 1.80 -8.86
CA GLN A 253 14.51 0.72 -9.83
C GLN A 253 13.49 -0.29 -9.29
N THR A 254 13.60 -0.65 -8.01
CA THR A 254 12.69 -1.58 -7.34
C THR A 254 11.26 -1.04 -7.33
N MET A 255 11.06 0.20 -6.86
CA MET A 255 9.72 0.78 -6.75
C MET A 255 9.12 1.09 -8.12
N GLN A 256 9.90 1.51 -9.11
CA GLN A 256 9.44 1.71 -10.48
C GLN A 256 8.98 0.42 -11.14
N SER A 257 9.78 -0.64 -11.04
CA SER A 257 9.40 -1.95 -11.59
C SER A 257 8.14 -2.49 -10.95
N LEU A 258 8.01 -2.34 -9.61
CA LEU A 258 6.81 -2.71 -8.88
C LEU A 258 5.59 -1.88 -9.32
N ALA A 259 5.75 -0.57 -9.44
CA ALA A 259 4.68 0.32 -9.87
C ALA A 259 4.20 0.01 -11.30
N ILE A 260 5.12 -0.26 -12.24
CA ILE A 260 4.77 -0.64 -13.61
C ILE A 260 4.04 -2.00 -13.66
N GLU A 261 4.43 -2.96 -12.80
CA GLU A 261 3.76 -4.25 -12.73
C GLU A 261 2.34 -4.15 -12.15
N LEU A 262 2.14 -3.29 -11.13
CA LEU A 262 0.83 -3.07 -10.53
C LEU A 262 -0.09 -2.18 -11.39
N PHE A 263 0.50 -1.23 -12.11
CA PHE A 263 -0.20 -0.18 -12.86
C PHE A 263 0.34 -0.05 -14.29
N PRO A 264 0.14 -1.08 -15.14
CA PRO A 264 0.65 -1.03 -16.52
C PRO A 264 0.06 0.11 -17.34
N GLN A 265 -1.11 0.63 -16.96
CA GLN A 265 -1.75 1.80 -17.58
C GLN A 265 -0.99 3.11 -17.35
N TRP A 266 -0.16 3.22 -16.31
CA TRP A 266 0.65 4.41 -15.97
C TRP A 266 2.14 4.21 -16.27
N ARG A 267 2.44 3.25 -17.15
CA ARG A 267 3.84 2.92 -17.51
C ARG A 267 4.59 4.11 -18.08
N GLU A 268 3.93 4.94 -18.88
CA GLU A 268 4.57 6.10 -19.52
C GLU A 268 4.95 7.16 -18.48
N GLU A 269 4.03 7.52 -17.60
CA GLU A 269 4.25 8.48 -16.52
C GLU A 269 5.37 8.04 -15.59
N ILE A 270 5.34 6.76 -15.17
CA ILE A 270 6.37 6.18 -14.29
C ILE A 270 7.74 6.15 -14.99
N SER A 271 7.77 5.89 -16.30
CA SER A 271 9.02 5.83 -17.07
C SER A 271 9.60 7.22 -17.35
N THR A 272 8.74 8.25 -17.52
CA THR A 272 9.15 9.64 -17.74
C THR A 272 9.88 10.20 -16.53
N LEU A 273 9.48 9.82 -15.32
CA LEU A 273 10.21 10.14 -14.10
C LEU A 273 11.70 9.72 -14.16
N SER A 274 12.00 8.62 -14.85
CA SER A 274 13.38 8.16 -15.08
C SER A 274 14.17 9.07 -15.99
N ARG A 275 13.57 9.55 -17.08
CA ARG A 275 14.24 10.38 -18.09
C ARG A 275 14.54 11.79 -17.56
N ALA A 276 13.57 12.43 -16.94
CA ALA A 276 13.74 13.76 -16.35
C ALA A 276 14.89 13.83 -15.33
N TRP A 277 15.11 12.75 -14.58
CA TRP A 277 16.17 12.68 -13.59
C TRP A 277 17.55 12.31 -14.18
N GLU A 278 17.59 11.61 -15.31
CA GLU A 278 18.84 11.36 -16.04
C GLU A 278 19.34 12.63 -16.73
N GLU A 279 18.44 13.45 -17.26
CA GLU A 279 18.75 14.75 -17.86
C GLU A 279 19.26 15.75 -16.83
N SER A 280 18.59 15.91 -15.70
CA SER A 280 19.03 16.82 -14.62
C SER A 280 20.41 16.46 -14.03
N THR A 281 20.85 15.23 -14.21
CA THR A 281 22.17 14.78 -13.72
C THR A 281 23.25 14.95 -14.77
N ARG A 282 22.92 15.05 -16.06
CA ARG A 282 23.87 15.37 -17.15
C ARG A 282 24.20 16.85 -17.22
N GLU A 283 23.27 17.71 -16.80
CA GLU A 283 23.48 19.16 -16.76
C GLU A 283 24.27 19.62 -15.53
N SER A 284 24.54 18.73 -14.57
CA SER A 284 25.26 19.00 -13.33
C SER A 284 26.76 18.57 -13.38
N PHE A 285 27.25 18.16 -14.56
CA PHE A 285 28.64 17.85 -14.89
C PHE A 285 29.10 18.67 -16.11
#